data_c1f6e572ebeb08787248c8913b4e52a8
#
_entry.id   c1f6e572ebeb08787248c8913b4e52a8
#
_cell.length_a   1.000
_cell.length_b   1.000
_cell.length_c   1.000
_cell.angle_alpha   90.00
_cell.angle_beta   90.00
_cell.angle_gamma   90.00
#
_symmetry.space_group_name_H-M   'P 1'
#
loop_
_entity.id
_entity.type
_entity.pdbx_description
1 polymer ?
#
loop_
_entity_poly.entity_id
_entity_poly.type
_entity_poly.pdbx_seq_one_letter_code
_entity_poly.pdbx_strand_id
1 'polypeptide(L)'
;MIEKELKTGRKVLIKEMSLNDIDDCKDMLQIIFKDGQASTVAGINKQRSNWIRKGLGGGTFKKWEKPNGEDAPDHVIKQLSDPEREELVAVIQEAQIMGEEGPSSSQSMS
;
A
#
# COMPACT_ATOMS: atom_id res chain seq x y z
N MET A 1 -1.53 -7.18 13.02
CA MET A 1 -1.26 -7.16 11.55
C MET A 1 -2.05 -8.26 10.88
N ILE A 2 -2.39 -8.03 9.63
CA ILE A 2 -3.15 -9.00 8.84
C ILE A 2 -2.19 -9.73 7.90
N GLU A 3 -2.24 -11.05 7.90
CA GLU A 3 -1.39 -11.84 7.00
C GLU A 3 -2.14 -12.13 5.70
N LYS A 4 -1.47 -11.91 4.58
CA LYS A 4 -2.02 -12.21 3.26
C LYS A 4 -0.97 -12.92 2.43
N GLU A 5 -1.43 -13.63 1.40
CA GLU A 5 -0.52 -14.30 0.48
C GLU A 5 -0.78 -13.76 -0.92
N LEU A 6 0.28 -13.33 -1.59
CA LEU A 6 0.18 -12.85 -2.96
C LEU A 6 0.08 -14.02 -3.93
N LYS A 7 -0.33 -13.74 -5.15
CA LYS A 7 -0.50 -14.80 -6.16
C LYS A 7 0.77 -15.58 -6.43
N THR A 8 1.92 -14.96 -6.19
CA THR A 8 3.21 -15.63 -6.35
C THR A 8 3.56 -16.56 -5.19
N GLY A 9 2.73 -16.56 -4.14
CA GLY A 9 3.01 -17.35 -2.95
C GLY A 9 3.75 -16.60 -1.87
N ARG A 10 4.18 -15.36 -2.14
CA ARG A 10 4.88 -14.57 -1.14
C ARG A 10 3.90 -14.14 -0.06
N LYS A 11 4.29 -14.34 1.19
CA LYS A 11 3.46 -13.91 2.32
C LYS A 11 3.82 -12.50 2.72
N VAL A 12 2.81 -11.72 3.06
CA VAL A 12 2.99 -10.34 3.50
C VAL A 12 2.15 -10.10 4.74
N LEU A 13 2.67 -9.25 5.62
CA LEU A 13 1.94 -8.80 6.80
C LEU A 13 1.59 -7.34 6.59
N ILE A 14 0.32 -7.03 6.74
CA ILE A 14 -0.18 -5.68 6.50
C ILE A 14 -0.42 -5.01 7.85
N LYS A 15 0.18 -3.86 8.07
CA LYS A 15 -0.01 -3.12 9.32
C LYS A 15 -1.03 -2.02 9.13
N GLU A 16 -1.61 -1.58 10.23
CA GLU A 16 -2.55 -0.47 10.21
C GLU A 16 -1.81 0.82 9.92
N MET A 17 -2.34 1.62 9.01
CA MET A 17 -1.75 2.91 8.66
C MET A 17 -2.50 4.02 9.39
N SER A 18 -1.78 5.08 9.74
CA SER A 18 -2.43 6.26 10.32
C SER A 18 -3.20 6.99 9.23
N LEU A 19 -4.17 7.81 9.63
CA LEU A 19 -4.91 8.60 8.68
C LEU A 19 -3.98 9.53 7.89
N ASN A 20 -2.97 10.07 8.57
CA ASN A 20 -1.97 10.91 7.93
C ASN A 20 -1.25 10.16 6.80
N ASP A 21 -0.84 8.92 7.08
CA ASP A 21 -0.14 8.11 6.08
C ASP A 21 -1.05 7.83 4.89
N ILE A 22 -2.32 7.52 5.16
CA ILE A 22 -3.29 7.25 4.10
C ILE A 22 -3.50 8.49 3.23
N ASP A 23 -3.66 9.64 3.87
CA ASP A 23 -3.86 10.90 3.15
C ASP A 23 -2.64 11.24 2.31
N ASP A 24 -1.44 11.06 2.86
CA ASP A 24 -0.21 11.32 2.12
C ASP A 24 -0.13 10.46 0.86
N CYS A 25 -0.53 9.20 0.97
CA CYS A 25 -0.53 8.31 -0.18
C CYS A 25 -1.52 8.79 -1.25
N LYS A 26 -2.71 9.17 -0.83
CA LYS A 26 -3.73 9.62 -1.77
C LYS A 26 -3.33 10.92 -2.46
N ASP A 27 -2.67 11.80 -1.72
CA ASP A 27 -2.31 13.11 -2.24
C ASP A 27 -1.11 13.09 -3.18
N MET A 28 -0.45 11.95 -3.32
CA MET A 28 0.70 11.85 -4.22
C MET A 28 0.33 11.84 -5.70
N LEU A 29 -0.91 11.54 -6.03
CA LEU A 29 -1.34 11.55 -7.41
C LEU A 29 -1.60 12.97 -7.87
N GLN A 30 -1.09 13.30 -9.05
CA GLN A 30 -1.28 14.61 -9.64
C GLN A 30 -1.80 14.43 -11.06
N ILE A 31 -2.84 15.20 -11.40
CA ILE A 31 -3.36 15.21 -12.75
C ILE A 31 -2.85 16.49 -13.42
N ILE A 32 -2.11 16.32 -14.50
CA ILE A 32 -1.53 17.44 -15.23
C ILE A 32 -2.44 17.75 -16.40
N PHE A 33 -2.88 19.00 -16.46
CA PHE A 33 -3.79 19.46 -17.51
C PHE A 33 -3.00 20.20 -18.58
N LYS A 34 -3.41 19.99 -19.82
CA LYS A 34 -2.84 20.71 -20.95
C LYS A 34 -3.98 21.12 -21.86
N ASP A 35 -4.04 22.40 -22.17
CA ASP A 35 -5.10 22.96 -23.01
C ASP A 35 -6.48 22.66 -22.45
N GLY A 36 -6.61 22.69 -21.14
CA GLY A 36 -7.90 22.45 -20.48
C GLY A 36 -8.30 21.01 -20.36
N GLN A 37 -7.46 20.07 -20.80
CA GLN A 37 -7.79 18.65 -20.72
C GLN A 37 -6.71 17.90 -19.94
N ALA A 38 -7.13 16.85 -19.24
CA ALA A 38 -6.19 16.01 -18.51
C ALA A 38 -5.31 15.28 -19.52
N SER A 39 -4.01 15.56 -19.50
CA SER A 39 -3.07 14.95 -20.44
C SER A 39 -2.26 13.84 -19.81
N THR A 40 -2.05 13.86 -18.51
CA THR A 40 -1.24 12.84 -17.87
C THR A 40 -1.53 12.80 -16.37
N VAL A 41 -1.23 11.66 -15.76
CA VAL A 41 -1.31 11.50 -14.32
C VAL A 41 0.11 11.23 -13.82
N ALA A 42 0.57 12.05 -12.88
CA ALA A 42 1.90 11.92 -12.31
C ALA A 42 1.80 11.37 -10.90
N GLY A 43 2.88 10.80 -10.41
CA GLY A 43 2.97 10.33 -9.03
C GLY A 43 2.48 8.92 -8.79
N ILE A 44 2.08 8.19 -9.84
CA ILE A 44 1.57 6.83 -9.70
C ILE A 44 2.60 5.92 -9.03
N ASN A 45 3.85 5.95 -9.49
CA ASN A 45 4.89 5.09 -8.93
C ASN A 45 5.23 5.48 -7.50
N LYS A 46 5.26 6.77 -7.22
CA LYS A 46 5.52 7.25 -5.86
C LYS A 46 4.39 6.84 -4.92
N GLN A 47 3.16 6.96 -5.38
CA GLN A 47 2.01 6.57 -4.58
C GLN A 47 2.08 5.08 -4.26
N ARG A 48 2.36 4.26 -5.28
CA ARG A 48 2.46 2.81 -5.11
C ARG A 48 3.53 2.47 -4.08
N SER A 49 4.71 3.04 -4.23
CA SER A 49 5.82 2.78 -3.31
C SER A 49 5.46 3.23 -1.89
N ASN A 50 4.79 4.34 -1.76
CA ASN A 50 4.45 4.87 -0.45
C ASN A 50 3.40 4.01 0.27
N TRP A 51 2.40 3.50 -0.47
CA TRP A 51 1.45 2.56 0.12
C TRP A 51 2.18 1.34 0.68
N ILE A 52 3.15 0.81 -0.08
CA ILE A 52 3.92 -0.34 0.37
C ILE A 52 4.79 0.04 1.56
N ARG A 53 5.48 1.18 1.48
CA ARG A 53 6.36 1.62 2.54
C ARG A 53 5.62 1.77 3.87
N LYS A 54 4.42 2.33 3.82
CA LYS A 54 3.67 2.62 5.04
C LYS A 54 2.77 1.47 5.50
N GLY A 55 2.34 0.62 4.58
CA GLY A 55 1.39 -0.44 4.91
C GLY A 55 1.98 -1.83 5.08
N LEU A 56 3.19 -2.07 4.58
CA LEU A 56 3.80 -3.38 4.69
C LEU A 56 4.53 -3.51 6.02
N GLY A 57 4.10 -4.46 6.84
CA GLY A 57 4.65 -4.63 8.18
C GLY A 57 5.51 -5.86 8.37
N GLY A 58 5.69 -6.68 7.33
CA GLY A 58 6.49 -7.87 7.44
C GLY A 58 6.18 -8.84 6.32
N GLY A 59 6.75 -10.04 6.38
CA GLY A 59 6.48 -11.07 5.40
C GLY A 59 7.74 -11.79 4.98
N THR A 60 7.65 -12.47 3.83
CA THR A 60 8.77 -13.26 3.31
C THR A 60 9.68 -12.38 2.47
N PHE A 61 10.68 -11.78 3.13
CA PHE A 61 11.65 -10.90 2.49
C PHE A 61 13.04 -11.19 3.01
N LYS A 62 14.02 -11.06 2.14
CA LYS A 62 15.42 -11.25 2.54
C LYS A 62 15.89 -10.06 3.36
N LYS A 63 16.63 -10.33 4.43
CA LYS A 63 17.22 -9.30 5.28
C LYS A 63 16.19 -8.36 5.93
N TRP A 64 15.01 -8.87 6.19
CA TRP A 64 13.97 -8.09 6.86
C TRP A 64 13.11 -9.03 7.70
N GLU A 65 13.75 -9.70 8.68
CA GLU A 65 13.09 -10.75 9.44
C GLU A 65 12.33 -10.28 10.67
N LYS A 66 12.69 -9.16 11.19
CA LYS A 66 12.08 -8.66 12.42
C LYS A 66 11.80 -7.17 12.31
N PRO A 67 10.87 -6.78 11.43
CA PRO A 67 10.54 -5.36 11.33
C PRO A 67 9.89 -4.89 12.64
N ASN A 68 10.20 -3.66 13.02
CA ASN A 68 9.76 -3.12 14.30
C ASN A 68 8.66 -2.08 14.13
N GLY A 69 7.78 -2.31 13.19
CA GLY A 69 6.72 -1.34 12.92
C GLY A 69 7.19 -0.15 12.11
N GLU A 70 8.46 -0.13 11.73
CA GLU A 70 8.97 0.95 10.90
C GLU A 70 8.57 0.77 9.44
N ASP A 71 8.78 1.80 8.65
CA ASP A 71 8.45 1.76 7.24
C ASP A 71 9.27 0.69 6.51
N ALA A 72 8.69 0.06 5.51
CA ALA A 72 9.41 -0.92 4.71
C ALA A 72 10.53 -0.21 3.95
N PRO A 73 11.76 -0.70 4.07
CA PRO A 73 12.88 -0.03 3.41
C PRO A 73 12.93 -0.35 1.92
N ASP A 74 13.69 0.46 1.19
CA ASP A 74 13.78 0.30 -0.25
C ASP A 74 14.22 -1.09 -0.69
N HIS A 75 15.15 -1.70 0.03
CA HIS A 75 15.64 -3.03 -0.37
C HIS A 75 14.56 -4.10 -0.28
N VAL A 76 13.55 -3.89 0.55
CA VAL A 76 12.42 -4.81 0.64
C VAL A 76 11.46 -4.57 -0.53
N ILE A 77 11.17 -3.30 -0.81
CA ILE A 77 10.28 -2.97 -1.93
C ILE A 77 10.86 -3.45 -3.25
N LYS A 78 12.18 -3.35 -3.41
CA LYS A 78 12.84 -3.80 -4.62
C LYS A 78 12.78 -5.31 -4.83
N GLN A 79 12.49 -6.07 -3.80
CA GLN A 79 12.35 -7.52 -3.95
C GLN A 79 11.01 -7.92 -4.58
N LEU A 80 10.07 -6.98 -4.66
CA LEU A 80 8.76 -7.23 -5.23
C LEU A 80 8.78 -6.97 -6.73
N SER A 81 8.16 -7.87 -7.51
CA SER A 81 7.98 -7.63 -8.93
C SER A 81 6.86 -6.60 -9.12
N ASP A 82 6.74 -6.07 -10.34
CA ASP A 82 5.67 -5.12 -10.62
C ASP A 82 4.27 -5.69 -10.32
N PRO A 83 3.94 -6.90 -10.79
CA PRO A 83 2.64 -7.47 -10.44
C PRO A 83 2.46 -7.64 -8.93
N GLU A 84 3.52 -7.99 -8.20
CA GLU A 84 3.45 -8.12 -6.76
C GLU A 84 3.19 -6.77 -6.10
N ARG A 85 3.80 -5.72 -6.61
CA ARG A 85 3.58 -4.37 -6.07
C ARG A 85 2.15 -3.91 -6.28
N GLU A 86 1.60 -4.16 -7.47
CA GLU A 86 0.23 -3.78 -7.76
C GLU A 86 -0.74 -4.53 -6.86
N GLU A 87 -0.56 -5.83 -6.74
CA GLU A 87 -1.41 -6.65 -5.90
C GLU A 87 -1.30 -6.21 -4.43
N LEU A 88 -0.08 -5.97 -3.98
CA LEU A 88 0.15 -5.58 -2.59
C LEU A 88 -0.51 -4.25 -2.25
N VAL A 89 -0.44 -3.28 -3.15
CA VAL A 89 -1.10 -2.00 -2.93
C VAL A 89 -2.61 -2.20 -2.74
N ALA A 90 -3.22 -3.01 -3.61
CA ALA A 90 -4.65 -3.29 -3.49
C ALA A 90 -4.98 -3.98 -2.17
N VAL A 91 -4.14 -4.92 -1.76
CA VAL A 91 -4.33 -5.63 -0.49
C VAL A 91 -4.21 -4.68 0.69
N ILE A 92 -3.21 -3.78 0.65
CA ILE A 92 -3.02 -2.81 1.71
C ILE A 92 -4.23 -1.87 1.82
N GLN A 93 -4.69 -1.35 0.68
CA GLN A 93 -5.84 -0.45 0.68
C GLN A 93 -7.08 -1.13 1.24
N GLU A 94 -7.33 -2.36 0.83
CA GLU A 94 -8.47 -3.11 1.32
C GLU A 94 -8.36 -3.37 2.83
N ALA A 95 -7.16 -3.70 3.29
CA ALA A 95 -6.95 -3.98 4.70
C ALA A 95 -7.19 -2.76 5.59
N GLN A 96 -6.85 -1.55 5.10
CA GLN A 96 -7.08 -0.34 5.88
C GLN A 96 -8.57 -0.11 6.08
N ILE A 97 -9.35 -0.32 5.04
CA ILE A 97 -10.79 -0.14 5.14
C ILE A 97 -11.39 -1.15 6.11
N MET A 98 -11.04 -2.41 5.96
CA MET A 98 -11.60 -3.46 6.79
C MET A 98 -11.14 -3.37 8.24
N GLY A 99 -9.89 -3.00 8.45
CA GLY A 99 -9.36 -2.89 9.79
C GLY A 99 -9.95 -1.73 10.56
N GLU A 100 -10.28 -0.66 9.85
CA GLU A 100 -10.80 0.52 10.47
C GLU A 100 -12.20 0.38 10.96
N GLU A 101 -13.03 -0.28 10.19
CA GLU A 101 -14.39 -0.40 10.55
C GLU A 101 -14.70 -1.60 11.34
N GLY A 102 -13.75 -2.42 11.42
CA GLY A 102 -14.11 -3.73 11.82
C GLY A 102 -15.08 -4.16 10.75
N PRO A 103 -15.91 -5.02 10.95
CA PRO A 103 -16.78 -5.50 9.92
C PRO A 103 -17.96 -4.62 9.68
N SER A 104 -18.11 -3.55 10.09
CA SER A 104 -19.27 -2.84 9.79
C SER A 104 -19.30 -1.95 8.63
N SER A 105 -19.41 -1.89 8.68
CA SER A 105 -19.65 -1.19 8.19
C SER A 105 -19.82 -0.74 7.47
N SER A 106 -20.20 -0.73 7.29
CA SER A 106 -20.38 -0.24 6.80
C SER A 106 -20.54 0.07 6.17
N GLN A 107 -20.87 0.11 6.13
CA GLN A 107 -20.95 0.56 5.81
C GLN A 107 -21.01 0.93 5.21
N SER A 108 -21.33 1.09 5.20
CA SER A 108 -21.32 1.59 4.85
C SER A 108 -21.28 1.85 4.11
N MET A 109 -21.62 1.78 4.03
CA MET A 109 -21.47 2.11 3.72
C MET A 109 -21.50 2.16 3.30
N SER A 110 -21.80 2.10 3.21
CA SER A 110 -21.68 2.30 3.20
C SER A 110 -21.63 2.44 2.96
#